data_e98c2921939cd62e2a895c5f5ce9e130
#
_entry.id   e98c2921939cd62e2a895c5f5ce9e130
#
_cell.length_a   1.000
_cell.length_b   1.000
_cell.length_c   1.000
_cell.angle_alpha   90.00
_cell.angle_beta   90.00
_cell.angle_gamma   90.00
#
_symmetry.space_group_name_H-M   'P 1'
#
loop_
_entity.id
_entity.type
_entity.pdbx_description
1 polymer ?
#
loop_
_entity_poly.entity_id
_entity_poly.type
_entity_poly.pdbx_seq_one_letter_code
_entity_poly.pdbx_strand_id
1 'polypeptide(L)'
;MTVAKVEGFCDPKFSKLGDIFSKAIKSGFDDGAALSLEIENELVIDMWGGYKDKEHTEVWTEDTIANVFSVTKAMTATCALKLSVSYTHLTLPTNGT
;
A
#
# COMPACT_ATOMS: atom_id res chain seq x y z
N MET A 1 27.36 -6.89 -4.33
CA MET A 1 26.29 -5.99 -3.86
C MET A 1 24.96 -6.42 -4.43
N THR A 2 24.01 -6.70 -3.57
CA THR A 2 22.71 -7.19 -4.00
C THR A 2 21.80 -6.01 -4.36
N VAL A 3 21.21 -6.06 -5.53
CA VAL A 3 20.21 -5.08 -5.94
C VAL A 3 18.86 -5.51 -5.35
N ALA A 4 18.15 -4.57 -4.76
CA ALA A 4 16.82 -4.85 -4.23
C ALA A 4 15.89 -5.35 -5.33
N LYS A 5 15.10 -6.36 -5.02
CA LYS A 5 14.16 -6.95 -5.98
C LYS A 5 12.80 -6.30 -5.87
N VAL A 6 12.13 -6.21 -7.01
CA VAL A 6 10.73 -5.79 -7.10
C VAL A 6 9.95 -6.95 -7.70
N GLU A 7 8.87 -7.33 -7.03
CA GLU A 7 8.04 -8.47 -7.41
C GLU A 7 6.58 -8.05 -7.56
N GLY A 8 5.74 -8.96 -8.05
CA GLY A 8 4.34 -8.70 -8.29
C GLY A 8 4.04 -8.45 -9.75
N PHE A 9 2.94 -7.77 -10.03
CA PHE A 9 2.58 -7.48 -11.42
C PHE A 9 2.11 -6.04 -11.58
N CYS A 10 2.17 -5.57 -12.82
CA CYS A 10 1.70 -4.24 -13.19
C CYS A 10 1.07 -4.33 -14.58
N ASP A 11 -0.18 -3.89 -14.70
CA ASP A 11 -0.85 -3.82 -15.99
C ASP A 11 -0.04 -2.89 -16.91
N PRO A 12 0.20 -3.28 -18.18
CA PRO A 12 0.97 -2.46 -19.11
C PRO A 12 0.47 -1.03 -19.26
N LYS A 13 -0.81 -0.78 -19.06
CA LYS A 13 -1.37 0.56 -19.12
C LYS A 13 -0.78 1.49 -18.05
N PHE A 14 -0.27 0.91 -16.98
CA PHE A 14 0.27 1.66 -15.83
C PHE A 14 1.77 1.44 -15.67
N SER A 15 2.44 1.05 -16.76
CA SER A 15 3.88 0.74 -16.72
C SER A 15 4.73 1.90 -16.19
N LYS A 16 4.33 3.14 -16.42
CA LYS A 16 5.07 4.29 -15.90
C LYS A 16 5.09 4.33 -14.38
N LEU A 17 3.96 4.00 -13.75
CA LEU A 17 3.89 3.93 -12.29
C LEU A 17 4.75 2.78 -11.77
N GLY A 18 4.69 1.63 -12.43
CA GLY A 18 5.53 0.49 -12.08
C GLY A 18 7.02 0.81 -12.20
N ASP A 19 7.41 1.54 -13.25
CA ASP A 19 8.80 1.93 -13.45
C ASP A 19 9.27 2.89 -12.36
N ILE A 20 8.44 3.86 -11.98
CA ILE A 20 8.77 4.81 -10.93
C ILE A 20 8.95 4.07 -9.60
N PHE A 21 8.03 3.15 -9.29
CA PHE A 21 8.12 2.33 -8.10
C PHE A 21 9.42 1.51 -8.08
N SER A 22 9.70 0.83 -9.19
CA SER A 22 10.90 0.01 -9.31
C SER A 22 12.18 0.83 -9.13
N LYS A 23 12.22 2.03 -9.72
CA LYS A 23 13.38 2.90 -9.58
C LYS A 23 13.59 3.36 -8.14
N ALA A 24 12.51 3.68 -7.44
CA ALA A 24 12.60 4.11 -6.05
C ALA A 24 13.19 3.01 -5.16
N ILE A 25 12.81 1.76 -5.43
CA ILE A 25 13.35 0.62 -4.67
C ILE A 25 14.78 0.31 -5.08
N LYS A 26 15.05 0.22 -6.37
CA LYS A 26 16.38 -0.20 -6.88
C LYS A 26 17.45 0.84 -6.64
N SER A 27 17.08 2.12 -6.62
CA SER A 27 18.04 3.21 -6.37
C SER A 27 18.37 3.37 -4.88
N GLY A 28 17.61 2.71 -4.00
CA GLY A 28 17.79 2.85 -2.57
C GLY A 28 17.09 4.07 -1.98
N PHE A 29 16.28 4.76 -2.77
CA PHE A 29 15.48 5.89 -2.27
C PHE A 29 14.52 5.42 -1.18
N ASP A 30 13.88 4.28 -1.40
CA ASP A 30 13.06 3.61 -0.40
C ASP A 30 13.73 2.29 -0.01
N ASP A 31 13.74 1.98 1.27
CA ASP A 31 14.27 0.69 1.75
C ASP A 31 13.36 -0.46 1.34
N GLY A 32 12.07 -0.26 1.45
CA GLY A 32 11.08 -1.23 1.03
C GLY A 32 9.72 -0.59 0.92
N ALA A 33 8.87 -1.13 0.07
CA ALA A 33 7.54 -0.58 -0.15
C ALA A 33 6.64 -1.58 -0.84
N ALA A 34 5.35 -1.28 -0.81
CA ALA A 34 4.33 -2.02 -1.55
C ALA A 34 3.39 -1.02 -2.20
N LEU A 35 2.93 -1.35 -3.39
CA LEU A 35 1.98 -0.53 -4.13
C LEU A 35 0.87 -1.42 -4.67
N SER A 36 -0.36 -1.02 -4.38
CA SER A 36 -1.54 -1.74 -4.88
C SER A 36 -2.50 -0.71 -5.46
N LEU A 37 -3.00 -0.99 -6.65
CA LEU A 37 -3.97 -0.13 -7.31
C LEU A 37 -5.09 -0.97 -7.89
N GLU A 38 -6.32 -0.56 -7.57
CA GLU A 38 -7.53 -1.24 -8.03
C GLU A 38 -8.43 -0.24 -8.73
N ILE A 39 -8.90 -0.59 -9.92
CA ILE A 39 -9.77 0.25 -10.71
C ILE A 39 -10.99 -0.60 -11.12
N GLU A 40 -12.18 -0.11 -10.80
CA GLU A 40 -13.44 -0.79 -11.12
C GLU A 40 -13.45 -2.24 -10.66
N ASN A 41 -13.00 -2.47 -9.42
CA ASN A 41 -12.92 -3.77 -8.77
C ASN A 41 -11.90 -4.71 -9.41
N GLU A 42 -11.00 -4.18 -10.23
CA GLU A 42 -9.96 -4.96 -10.87
C GLU A 42 -8.59 -4.51 -10.39
N LEU A 43 -7.80 -5.45 -9.89
CA LEU A 43 -6.46 -5.17 -9.41
C LEU A 43 -5.53 -4.99 -10.62
N VAL A 44 -5.03 -3.78 -10.80
CA VAL A 44 -4.19 -3.45 -11.96
C VAL A 44 -2.71 -3.33 -11.61
N ILE A 45 -2.39 -3.05 -10.36
CA ILE A 45 -1.02 -3.05 -9.88
C ILE A 45 -1.00 -3.74 -8.53
N ASP A 46 -0.05 -4.64 -8.35
CA ASP A 46 0.22 -5.28 -7.06
C ASP A 46 1.70 -5.59 -7.03
N MET A 47 2.46 -4.65 -6.50
CA MET A 47 3.92 -4.72 -6.49
C MET A 47 4.46 -4.50 -5.10
N TRP A 48 5.57 -5.13 -4.80
CA TRP A 48 6.29 -4.95 -3.55
C TRP A 48 7.76 -5.19 -3.81
N GLY A 49 8.60 -4.65 -2.95
CA GLY A 49 10.02 -4.82 -3.15
C GLY A 49 10.86 -4.23 -2.05
N GLY A 50 12.14 -4.51 -2.12
CA GLY A 50 13.11 -4.02 -1.17
C GLY A 50 13.17 -4.85 0.10
N TYR A 51 13.40 -4.19 1.22
CA TYR A 51 13.64 -4.83 2.50
C TYR A 51 12.76 -4.23 3.58
N LYS A 52 12.47 -5.02 4.63
CA LYS A 52 11.69 -4.56 5.78
C LYS A 52 12.49 -3.69 6.73
N ASP A 53 13.81 -3.76 6.67
CA ASP A 53 14.70 -3.11 7.62
C ASP A 53 15.82 -2.32 6.91
N LYS A 54 16.38 -1.35 7.61
CA LYS A 54 17.46 -0.52 7.07
C LYS A 54 18.76 -1.30 6.84
N GLU A 55 18.94 -2.37 7.59
CA GLU A 55 20.11 -3.23 7.47
C GLU A 55 20.06 -4.15 6.27
N HIS A 56 18.91 -4.19 5.58
CA HIS A 56 18.67 -5.03 4.40
C HIS A 56 18.89 -6.52 4.68
N THR A 57 18.43 -6.96 5.86
CA THR A 57 18.57 -8.38 6.25
C THR A 57 17.31 -9.18 5.97
N GLU A 58 16.14 -8.52 5.92
CA GLU A 58 14.87 -9.19 5.68
C GLU A 58 14.18 -8.62 4.45
N VAL A 59 13.89 -9.48 3.49
CA VAL A 59 13.26 -9.10 2.22
C VAL A 59 11.77 -8.79 2.44
N TRP A 60 11.30 -7.75 1.77
CA TRP A 60 9.88 -7.43 1.74
C TRP A 60 9.13 -8.47 0.92
N THR A 61 8.03 -8.99 1.45
CA THR A 61 7.19 -9.99 0.77
C THR A 61 5.78 -9.43 0.57
N GLU A 62 4.94 -10.18 -0.14
CA GLU A 62 3.55 -9.75 -0.36
C GLU A 62 2.76 -9.64 0.94
N ASP A 63 3.17 -10.33 1.99
CA ASP A 63 2.49 -10.32 3.29
C ASP A 63 3.11 -9.38 4.31
N THR A 64 4.09 -8.59 3.92
CA THR A 64 4.76 -7.68 4.84
C THR A 64 3.81 -6.60 5.35
N ILE A 65 3.85 -6.37 6.65
CA ILE A 65 3.02 -5.38 7.33
C ILE A 65 3.91 -4.20 7.73
N ALA A 66 3.41 -3.00 7.51
CA ALA A 66 4.11 -1.78 7.90
C ALA A 66 3.20 -0.86 8.69
N ASN A 67 3.80 -0.06 9.57
CA ASN A 67 3.07 0.94 10.31
C ASN A 67 2.72 2.10 9.38
N VAL A 68 1.45 2.41 9.27
CA VAL A 68 0.96 3.44 8.34
C VAL A 68 0.58 4.76 9.01
N PHE A 69 0.83 4.86 10.29
CA PHE A 69 0.62 6.11 11.06
C PHE A 69 -0.74 6.75 10.77
N SER A 70 -0.75 7.96 10.19
CA SER A 70 -1.97 8.74 9.99
C SER A 70 -2.97 8.12 9.01
N VAL A 71 -2.58 7.16 8.19
CA VAL A 71 -3.52 6.44 7.33
C VAL A 71 -4.55 5.68 8.18
N THR A 72 -4.21 5.37 9.43
CA THR A 72 -5.14 4.75 10.38
C THR A 72 -6.42 5.57 10.53
N LYS A 73 -6.36 6.89 10.39
CA LYS A 73 -7.55 7.75 10.46
C LYS A 73 -8.54 7.41 9.35
N ALA A 74 -8.05 7.19 8.13
CA ALA A 74 -8.89 6.80 7.00
C ALA A 74 -9.48 5.41 7.22
N MET A 75 -8.71 4.49 7.76
CA MET A 75 -9.21 3.14 8.06
C MET A 75 -10.31 3.18 9.11
N THR A 76 -10.14 3.98 10.16
CA THR A 76 -11.15 4.15 11.18
C THR A 76 -12.44 4.73 10.60
N ALA A 77 -12.32 5.75 9.75
CA ALA A 77 -13.47 6.36 9.08
C ALA A 77 -14.20 5.36 8.18
N THR A 78 -13.46 4.53 7.47
CA THR A 78 -14.04 3.48 6.62
C THR A 78 -14.83 2.46 7.44
N CYS A 79 -14.30 2.05 8.59
CA CYS A 79 -15.01 1.13 9.48
C CYS A 79 -16.29 1.77 10.03
N ALA A 80 -16.26 3.04 10.39
CA ALA A 80 -17.43 3.75 10.88
C ALA A 80 -18.51 3.87 9.79
N LEU A 81 -18.11 4.14 8.54
CA LEU A 81 -19.02 4.18 7.41
C LEU A 81 -19.69 2.84 7.18
N LYS A 82 -18.93 1.76 7.28
CA LYS A 82 -19.48 0.41 7.10
C LYS A 82 -20.53 0.10 8.16
N LEU A 83 -20.28 0.48 9.40
CA LEU A 83 -21.26 0.33 10.48
C LEU A 83 -22.50 1.17 10.24
N SER A 84 -22.31 2.40 9.76
CA SER A 84 -23.43 3.30 9.46
C SER A 84 -24.33 2.73 8.35
N VAL A 85 -23.76 2.09 7.35
CA VAL A 85 -24.51 1.43 6.28
C VAL A 85 -25.26 0.20 6.81
N SER A 86 -24.62 -0.57 7.68
CA SER A 86 -25.23 -1.78 8.27
C SER A 86 -26.32 -1.46 9.28
N TYR A 87 -26.21 -0.34 9.98
CA TYR A 87 -27.15 0.09 11.00
C TYR A 87 -27.68 1.47 10.66
N THR A 88 -28.76 1.51 9.90
CA THR A 88 -29.30 2.75 9.33
C THR A 88 -29.63 3.83 10.33
N HIS A 89 -29.84 3.48 11.59
CA HIS A 89 -30.13 4.43 12.66
C HIS A 89 -28.87 4.93 13.38
N LEU A 90 -27.70 4.45 13.01
CA LEU A 90 -26.45 4.88 13.62
C LEU A 90 -26.08 6.28 13.17
N THR A 91 -25.83 7.16 14.12
CA THR A 91 -25.43 8.53 13.84
C THR A 91 -23.94 8.69 14.07
N LEU A 92 -23.22 9.16 13.04
CA LEU A 92 -21.80 9.45 13.16
C LEU A 92 -21.59 10.81 13.79
N PRO A 93 -20.47 11.01 14.54
CA PRO A 93 -20.14 12.33 15.07
C PRO A 93 -20.01 13.35 13.94
N THR A 94 -20.65 14.51 14.10
CA THR A 94 -20.68 15.54 13.06
C THR A 94 -19.37 16.30 12.94
N ASN A 95 -18.61 16.38 14.01
CA ASN A 95 -17.35 17.13 14.00
C ASN A 95 -16.14 16.27 13.62
N GLY A 96 -16.32 15.03 13.29
CA GLY A 96 -15.38 14.16 12.60
C GLY A 96 -13.90 14.18 12.97
N THR A 97 -13.55 14.82 14.02
CA THR A 97 -12.14 14.94 14.40
C THR A 97 -11.67 13.80 15.25
#